data_80e619349232e6fe3dc9a2e262a22294
#
_entry.id   80e619349232e6fe3dc9a2e262a22294
#
_cell.length_a   1.000
_cell.length_b   1.000
_cell.length_c   1.000
_cell.angle_alpha   90.00
_cell.angle_beta   90.00
_cell.angle_gamma   90.00
#
_symmetry.space_group_name_H-M   'P 1'
#
loop_
_entity.id
_entity.type
_entity.pdbx_description
1 polymer ?
#
loop_
_entity_poly.entity_id
_entity_poly.type
_entity_poly.pdbx_seq_one_letter_code
_entity_poly.pdbx_strand_id
1 'polypeptide(L)'
;AQFNSFYQANIVLSAILLSFGGVFVSLLILDRSFSTLQTGISFFDLAGIVVNNNIVLIDTFNLLKRNNPGSTTKSLALRSAILRLRPVFLTSFTTIAGLLPIALGYSIDLIDRTIKSGSYITSFWEQMAGSLVVGLTVATILTLVVTPCALAFSDTIRSIPSRIFRFLSRPFLALNSLRKAN
;
A
#
# COMPACT_ATOMS: atom_id res chain seq x y z
N ALA A 1 9.61 -14.32 7.02
CA ALA A 1 9.19 -15.13 5.87
C ALA A 1 7.68 -15.40 5.86
N GLN A 2 6.85 -14.34 6.02
CA GLN A 2 5.39 -14.45 6.05
C GLN A 2 4.79 -14.62 4.64
N PHE A 3 5.51 -14.15 3.61
CA PHE A 3 5.10 -14.30 2.21
C PHE A 3 5.94 -15.39 1.54
N ASN A 4 5.28 -16.45 1.09
CA ASN A 4 5.93 -17.55 0.33
C ASN A 4 6.20 -17.14 -1.15
N SER A 5 6.28 -15.82 -1.44
CA SER A 5 6.49 -15.29 -2.78
C SER A 5 7.18 -13.91 -2.72
N PHE A 6 8.34 -13.80 -3.35
CA PHE A 6 9.03 -12.52 -3.54
C PHE A 6 8.16 -11.47 -4.26
N TYR A 7 7.21 -11.91 -5.07
CA TYR A 7 6.28 -11.02 -5.78
C TYR A 7 5.36 -10.28 -4.82
N GLN A 8 4.80 -10.97 -3.81
CA GLN A 8 3.93 -10.35 -2.81
C GLN A 8 4.68 -9.34 -1.93
N ALA A 9 5.93 -9.65 -1.57
CA ALA A 9 6.78 -8.70 -0.86
C ALA A 9 7.05 -7.43 -1.69
N ASN A 10 7.27 -7.58 -3.00
CA ASN A 10 7.49 -6.45 -3.89
C ASN A 10 6.22 -5.57 -4.05
N ILE A 11 5.02 -6.15 -4.02
CA ILE A 11 3.76 -5.38 -4.01
C ILE A 11 3.68 -4.50 -2.75
N VAL A 12 4.04 -5.03 -1.57
CA VAL A 12 4.04 -4.24 -0.34
C VAL A 12 5.06 -3.11 -0.41
N LEU A 13 6.27 -3.37 -0.91
CA LEU A 13 7.30 -2.33 -1.09
C LEU A 13 6.85 -1.24 -2.07
N SER A 14 6.23 -1.62 -3.19
CA SER A 14 5.71 -0.65 -4.16
C SER A 14 4.61 0.23 -3.56
N ALA A 15 3.76 -0.33 -2.70
CA ALA A 15 2.74 0.44 -2.01
C ALA A 15 3.31 1.44 -1.00
N ILE A 16 4.42 1.10 -0.32
CA ILE A 16 5.15 2.05 0.54
C ILE A 16 5.69 3.22 -0.30
N LEU A 17 6.33 2.94 -1.43
CA LEU A 17 6.83 3.99 -2.32
C LEU A 17 5.71 4.91 -2.83
N LEU A 18 4.55 4.33 -3.18
CA LEU A 18 3.37 5.09 -3.57
C LEU A 18 2.81 5.93 -2.42
N SER A 19 2.88 5.45 -1.17
CA SER A 19 2.42 6.20 -0.01
C SER A 19 3.26 7.46 0.25
N PHE A 20 4.56 7.41 -0.06
CA PHE A 20 5.42 8.60 0.00
C PHE A 20 4.95 9.69 -0.98
N GLY A 21 4.47 9.28 -2.17
CA GLY A 21 3.80 10.19 -3.10
C GLY A 21 2.59 10.88 -2.45
N GLY A 22 1.83 10.16 -1.61
CA GLY A 22 0.71 10.73 -0.85
C GLY A 22 1.14 11.85 0.12
N VAL A 23 2.29 11.71 0.80
CA VAL A 23 2.81 12.77 1.66
C VAL A 23 3.26 13.99 0.84
N PHE A 24 3.90 13.80 -0.31
CA PHE A 24 4.24 14.94 -1.18
C PHE A 24 3.00 15.66 -1.70
N VAL A 25 1.97 14.92 -2.09
CA VAL A 25 0.68 15.50 -2.50
C VAL A 25 0.05 16.30 -1.34
N SER A 26 0.18 15.82 -0.09
CA SER A 26 -0.31 16.56 1.07
C SER A 26 0.38 17.89 1.28
N LEU A 27 1.71 17.95 1.08
CA LEU A 27 2.47 19.21 1.18
C LEU A 27 2.03 20.22 0.12
N LEU A 28 1.74 19.75 -1.10
CA LEU A 28 1.23 20.60 -2.18
C LEU A 28 -0.18 21.13 -1.89
N ILE A 29 -1.08 20.29 -1.38
CA ILE A 29 -2.47 20.69 -1.10
C ILE A 29 -2.54 21.68 0.08
N LEU A 30 -1.71 21.45 1.10
CA LEU A 30 -1.71 22.27 2.32
C LEU A 30 -0.79 23.51 2.20
N ASP A 31 -0.11 23.67 1.08
CA ASP A 31 0.87 24.75 0.83
C ASP A 31 1.90 24.88 1.99
N ARG A 32 2.38 23.73 2.48
CA ARG A 32 3.34 23.66 3.57
C ARG A 32 4.75 23.35 3.06
N SER A 33 5.74 24.04 3.65
CA SER A 33 7.15 23.78 3.35
C SER A 33 7.59 22.40 3.82
N PHE A 34 8.53 21.79 3.11
CA PHE A 34 9.14 20.53 3.51
C PHE A 34 9.93 20.72 4.82
N SER A 35 9.52 20.04 5.86
CA SER A 35 10.24 19.95 7.13
C SER A 35 10.76 18.54 7.32
N THR A 36 12.07 18.38 7.45
CA THR A 36 12.69 17.06 7.57
C THR A 36 12.12 16.24 8.72
N LEU A 37 11.86 16.87 9.86
CA LEU A 37 11.35 16.18 11.05
C LEU A 37 9.88 15.78 10.88
N GLN A 38 9.00 16.73 10.60
CA GLN A 38 7.55 16.52 10.50
C GLN A 38 7.18 15.63 9.32
N THR A 39 7.76 15.92 8.15
CA THR A 39 7.54 15.14 6.94
C THR A 39 8.15 13.74 7.06
N GLY A 40 9.33 13.62 7.70
CA GLY A 40 9.97 12.34 7.97
C GLY A 40 9.12 11.43 8.86
N ILE A 41 8.58 11.96 9.96
CA ILE A 41 7.65 11.20 10.83
C ILE A 41 6.41 10.78 10.04
N SER A 42 5.83 11.68 9.25
CA SER A 42 4.66 11.36 8.43
C SER A 42 4.92 10.24 7.42
N PHE A 43 6.12 10.13 6.86
CA PHE A 43 6.50 9.01 6.01
C PHE A 43 6.48 7.67 6.75
N PHE A 44 7.06 7.61 7.94
CA PHE A 44 7.10 6.38 8.72
C PHE A 44 5.71 5.94 9.19
N ASP A 45 4.91 6.87 9.68
CA ASP A 45 3.55 6.60 10.15
C ASP A 45 2.67 6.10 8.99
N LEU A 46 2.72 6.80 7.85
CA LEU A 46 1.93 6.42 6.68
C LEU A 46 2.37 5.07 6.11
N ALA A 47 3.69 4.82 6.04
CA ALA A 47 4.22 3.53 5.61
C ALA A 47 3.72 2.40 6.51
N GLY A 48 3.73 2.58 7.83
CA GLY A 48 3.23 1.59 8.80
C GLY A 48 1.76 1.24 8.58
N ILE A 49 0.90 2.24 8.39
CA ILE A 49 -0.53 2.04 8.15
C ILE A 49 -0.76 1.32 6.81
N VAL A 50 -0.07 1.75 5.75
CA VAL A 50 -0.20 1.18 4.40
C VAL A 50 0.28 -0.27 4.35
N VAL A 51 1.41 -0.58 5.00
CA VAL A 51 1.93 -1.95 5.11
C VAL A 51 0.92 -2.85 5.80
N ASN A 52 0.38 -2.44 6.93
CA ASN A 52 -0.61 -3.21 7.67
C ASN A 52 -1.85 -3.52 6.81
N ASN A 53 -2.39 -2.52 6.11
CA ASN A 53 -3.55 -2.69 5.23
C ASN A 53 -3.25 -3.64 4.06
N ASN A 54 -2.06 -3.56 3.46
CA ASN A 54 -1.64 -4.43 2.36
C ASN A 54 -1.42 -5.87 2.80
N ILE A 55 -0.76 -6.11 3.94
CA ILE A 55 -0.53 -7.45 4.46
C ILE A 55 -1.86 -8.18 4.63
N VAL A 56 -2.84 -7.53 5.25
CA VAL A 56 -4.16 -8.11 5.50
C VAL A 56 -4.92 -8.39 4.20
N LEU A 57 -4.78 -7.53 3.18
CA LEU A 57 -5.39 -7.75 1.87
C LEU A 57 -4.77 -8.96 1.15
N ILE A 58 -3.43 -9.05 1.14
CA ILE A 58 -2.68 -10.16 0.54
C ILE A 58 -2.98 -11.48 1.26
N ASP A 59 -3.07 -11.48 2.58
CA ASP A 59 -3.42 -12.66 3.37
C ASP A 59 -4.83 -13.17 3.01
N THR A 60 -5.80 -12.26 2.89
CA THR A 60 -7.15 -12.62 2.43
C THR A 60 -7.15 -13.21 1.02
N PHE A 61 -6.36 -12.65 0.11
CA PHE A 61 -6.20 -13.18 -1.23
C PHE A 61 -5.62 -14.61 -1.20
N ASN A 62 -4.58 -14.84 -0.40
CA ASN A 62 -3.96 -16.16 -0.25
C ASN A 62 -4.93 -17.19 0.37
N LEU A 63 -5.73 -16.78 1.36
CA LEU A 63 -6.76 -17.62 1.95
C LEU A 63 -7.83 -18.03 0.92
N LEU A 64 -8.33 -17.07 0.15
CA LEU A 64 -9.31 -17.31 -0.93
C LEU A 64 -8.72 -18.24 -2.01
N LYS A 65 -7.45 -18.08 -2.36
CA LYS A 65 -6.76 -18.93 -3.34
C LYS A 65 -6.60 -20.37 -2.85
N ARG A 66 -6.37 -20.58 -1.56
CA ARG A 66 -6.31 -21.91 -0.96
C ARG A 66 -7.68 -22.61 -0.93
N ASN A 67 -8.74 -21.85 -0.64
CA ASN A 67 -10.09 -22.42 -0.49
C ASN A 67 -10.78 -22.65 -1.85
N ASN A 68 -10.32 -21.98 -2.93
CA ASN A 68 -10.94 -22.07 -4.26
C ASN A 68 -9.88 -22.28 -5.36
N PRO A 69 -9.26 -23.48 -5.44
CA PRO A 69 -8.14 -23.72 -6.37
C PRO A 69 -8.53 -23.66 -7.87
N GLY A 70 -9.82 -23.78 -8.21
CA GLY A 70 -10.33 -23.70 -9.58
C GLY A 70 -10.72 -22.29 -10.05
N SER A 71 -10.67 -21.29 -9.18
CA SER A 71 -11.08 -19.92 -9.52
C SER A 71 -9.96 -19.14 -10.20
N THR A 72 -10.32 -18.21 -11.10
CA THR A 72 -9.34 -17.34 -11.75
C THR A 72 -8.73 -16.35 -10.74
N THR A 73 -7.43 -16.10 -10.86
CA THR A 73 -6.71 -15.16 -9.95
C THR A 73 -7.33 -13.76 -9.96
N LYS A 74 -7.84 -13.31 -11.11
CA LYS A 74 -8.52 -12.02 -11.23
C LYS A 74 -9.78 -11.95 -10.36
N SER A 75 -10.62 -12.99 -10.38
CA SER A 75 -11.84 -13.03 -9.56
C SER A 75 -11.52 -13.09 -8.08
N LEU A 76 -10.46 -13.82 -7.69
CA LEU A 76 -10.00 -13.90 -6.31
C LEU A 76 -9.42 -12.57 -5.81
N ALA A 77 -8.65 -11.85 -6.64
CA ALA A 77 -8.12 -10.54 -6.31
C ALA A 77 -9.25 -9.51 -6.11
N LEU A 78 -10.24 -9.50 -7.01
CA LEU A 78 -11.42 -8.64 -6.86
C LEU A 78 -12.21 -8.96 -5.59
N ARG A 79 -12.46 -10.25 -5.33
CA ARG A 79 -13.18 -10.69 -4.15
C ARG A 79 -12.46 -10.34 -2.85
N SER A 80 -11.12 -10.47 -2.81
CA SER A 80 -10.33 -10.06 -1.65
C SER A 80 -10.41 -8.54 -1.42
N ALA A 81 -10.38 -7.73 -2.49
CA ALA A 81 -10.55 -6.28 -2.40
C ALA A 81 -11.93 -5.90 -1.84
N ILE A 82 -13.01 -6.49 -2.34
CA ILE A 82 -14.37 -6.22 -1.87
C ILE A 82 -14.53 -6.59 -0.39
N LEU A 83 -14.02 -7.74 0.03
CA LEU A 83 -14.11 -8.18 1.43
C LEU A 83 -13.33 -7.27 2.38
N ARG A 84 -12.22 -6.68 1.91
CA ARG A 84 -11.34 -5.82 2.72
C ARG A 84 -11.63 -4.32 2.58
N LEU A 85 -12.45 -3.93 1.61
CA LEU A 85 -12.81 -2.53 1.40
C LEU A 85 -13.42 -1.91 2.67
N ARG A 86 -14.40 -2.57 3.28
CA ARG A 86 -15.08 -2.06 4.47
C ARG A 86 -14.14 -1.90 5.68
N PRO A 87 -13.35 -2.91 6.12
CA PRO A 87 -12.39 -2.76 7.21
C PRO A 87 -11.33 -1.68 6.95
N VAL A 88 -10.73 -1.67 5.76
CA VAL A 88 -9.68 -0.69 5.41
C VAL A 88 -10.25 0.73 5.38
N PHE A 89 -11.43 0.92 4.80
CA PHE A 89 -12.09 2.22 4.78
C PHE A 89 -12.42 2.70 6.21
N LEU A 90 -12.93 1.80 7.05
CA LEU A 90 -13.28 2.13 8.43
C LEU A 90 -12.05 2.56 9.25
N THR A 91 -10.94 1.80 9.16
CA THR A 91 -9.70 2.13 9.87
C THR A 91 -9.13 3.46 9.40
N SER A 92 -9.09 3.71 8.09
CA SER A 92 -8.61 4.98 7.54
C SER A 92 -9.51 6.15 7.96
N PHE A 93 -10.82 5.97 7.90
CA PHE A 93 -11.79 6.99 8.29
C PHE A 93 -11.67 7.34 9.78
N THR A 94 -11.59 6.34 10.66
CA THR A 94 -11.45 6.58 12.12
C THR A 94 -10.13 7.26 12.45
N THR A 95 -9.03 6.92 11.78
CA THR A 95 -7.74 7.58 11.97
C THR A 95 -7.79 9.04 11.51
N ILE A 96 -8.37 9.30 10.33
CA ILE A 96 -8.56 10.66 9.80
C ILE A 96 -9.43 11.46 10.76
N ALA A 97 -10.56 10.93 11.20
CA ALA A 97 -11.46 11.62 12.13
C ALA A 97 -10.77 11.95 13.47
N GLY A 98 -9.92 11.06 13.98
CA GLY A 98 -9.13 11.28 15.19
C GLY A 98 -8.05 12.36 15.05
N LEU A 99 -7.43 12.46 13.87
CA LEU A 99 -6.38 13.44 13.58
C LEU A 99 -6.95 14.80 13.14
N LEU A 100 -8.19 14.84 12.67
CA LEU A 100 -8.80 16.04 12.09
C LEU A 100 -8.73 17.27 13.01
N PRO A 101 -9.07 17.19 14.32
CA PRO A 101 -8.99 18.36 15.20
C PRO A 101 -7.57 18.92 15.30
N ILE A 102 -6.57 18.05 15.36
CA ILE A 102 -5.15 18.47 15.40
C ILE A 102 -4.73 19.08 14.06
N ALA A 103 -5.12 18.47 12.95
CA ALA A 103 -4.84 18.95 11.61
C ALA A 103 -5.47 20.34 11.31
N LEU A 104 -6.56 20.67 12.01
CA LEU A 104 -7.21 22.00 11.95
C LEU A 104 -6.62 22.99 12.96
N GLY A 105 -5.56 22.64 13.67
CA GLY A 105 -4.86 23.53 14.61
C GLY A 105 -5.61 23.76 15.93
N TYR A 106 -6.57 22.90 16.29
CA TYR A 106 -7.26 22.97 17.57
C TYR A 106 -6.49 22.21 18.64
N SER A 107 -6.12 22.92 19.72
CA SER A 107 -5.54 22.33 20.92
C SER A 107 -6.53 22.48 22.08
N ILE A 108 -6.93 21.36 22.65
CA ILE A 108 -7.82 21.32 23.82
C ILE A 108 -6.95 21.31 25.07
N ASP A 109 -6.95 22.41 25.82
CA ASP A 109 -6.32 22.50 27.12
C ASP A 109 -7.30 21.99 28.18
N LEU A 110 -7.02 20.76 28.66
CA LEU A 110 -7.89 20.10 29.66
C LEU A 110 -7.78 20.74 31.05
N ILE A 111 -6.68 21.47 31.33
CA ILE A 111 -6.47 22.13 32.62
C ILE A 111 -7.26 23.42 32.67
N ASP A 112 -7.14 24.26 31.66
CA ASP A 112 -7.81 25.56 31.58
C ASP A 112 -9.22 25.45 30.97
N ARG A 113 -9.63 24.28 30.48
CA ARG A 113 -10.90 24.03 29.74
C ARG A 113 -11.11 25.01 28.58
N THR A 114 -10.03 25.43 27.95
CA THR A 114 -10.05 26.38 26.83
C THR A 114 -9.54 25.72 25.55
N ILE A 115 -10.10 26.13 24.43
CA ILE A 115 -9.60 25.74 23.11
C ILE A 115 -8.61 26.83 22.70
N LYS A 116 -7.31 26.48 22.66
CA LYS A 116 -6.23 27.35 22.23
C LYS A 116 -5.87 27.02 20.79
N SER A 117 -5.68 28.04 19.97
CA SER A 117 -5.15 27.91 18.61
C SER A 117 -3.90 28.79 18.46
N GLY A 118 -2.94 28.38 17.61
CA GLY A 118 -1.80 29.21 17.27
C GLY A 118 -0.59 29.11 18.20
N SER A 119 -0.51 28.13 19.11
CA SER A 119 0.73 27.84 19.83
C SER A 119 1.78 27.24 18.90
N TYR A 120 3.08 27.51 19.14
CA TYR A 120 4.19 26.90 18.39
C TYR A 120 4.11 25.35 18.39
N ILE A 121 3.75 24.76 19.53
CA ILE A 121 3.56 23.33 19.66
C ILE A 121 2.39 22.84 18.81
N THR A 122 1.28 23.59 18.79
CA THR A 122 0.09 23.26 17.98
C THR A 122 0.45 23.30 16.49
N SER A 123 1.18 24.31 16.04
CA SER A 123 1.59 24.43 14.62
C SER A 123 2.52 23.29 14.19
N PHE A 124 3.35 22.79 15.11
CA PHE A 124 4.21 21.63 14.85
C PHE A 124 3.38 20.37 14.58
N TRP A 125 2.41 20.06 15.43
CA TRP A 125 1.55 18.89 15.30
C TRP A 125 0.53 19.02 14.17
N GLU A 126 0.06 20.24 13.89
CA GLU A 126 -0.85 20.57 12.79
C GLU A 126 -0.27 20.14 11.43
N GLN A 127 0.98 20.48 11.15
CA GLN A 127 1.61 20.11 9.88
C GLN A 127 1.74 18.59 9.74
N MET A 128 2.14 17.89 10.80
CA MET A 128 2.28 16.44 10.80
C MET A 128 0.91 15.76 10.62
N ALA A 129 -0.09 16.15 11.42
CA ALA A 129 -1.43 15.59 11.33
C ALA A 129 -2.10 15.88 9.99
N GLY A 130 -1.93 17.10 9.46
CA GLY A 130 -2.43 17.46 8.12
C GLY A 130 -1.82 16.59 7.02
N SER A 131 -0.50 16.38 7.07
CA SER A 131 0.18 15.49 6.12
C SER A 131 -0.31 14.05 6.21
N LEU A 132 -0.59 13.56 7.42
CA LEU A 132 -1.15 12.22 7.63
C LEU A 132 -2.58 12.11 7.10
N VAL A 133 -3.45 13.08 7.37
CA VAL A 133 -4.85 13.07 6.93
C VAL A 133 -4.95 13.00 5.41
N VAL A 134 -4.27 13.90 4.71
CA VAL A 134 -4.29 13.94 3.25
C VAL A 134 -3.52 12.75 2.66
N GLY A 135 -2.33 12.46 3.19
CA GLY A 135 -1.49 11.36 2.75
C GLY A 135 -2.19 10.00 2.91
N LEU A 136 -2.87 9.77 4.04
CA LEU A 136 -3.63 8.54 4.29
C LEU A 136 -4.83 8.41 3.35
N THR A 137 -5.51 9.50 3.05
CA THR A 137 -6.63 9.50 2.08
C THR A 137 -6.14 9.04 0.70
N VAL A 138 -5.07 9.66 0.19
CA VAL A 138 -4.46 9.30 -1.10
C VAL A 138 -3.94 7.87 -1.09
N ALA A 139 -3.19 7.50 -0.05
CA ALA A 139 -2.61 6.16 0.08
C ALA A 139 -3.68 5.07 0.18
N THR A 140 -4.79 5.32 0.88
CA THR A 140 -5.89 4.35 0.99
C THR A 140 -6.54 4.10 -0.36
N ILE A 141 -6.82 5.14 -1.13
CA ILE A 141 -7.38 5.01 -2.49
C ILE A 141 -6.41 4.25 -3.38
N LEU A 142 -5.13 4.64 -3.39
CA LEU A 142 -4.10 3.96 -4.18
C LEU A 142 -3.97 2.48 -3.80
N THR A 143 -3.92 2.16 -2.53
CA THR A 143 -3.76 0.78 -2.04
C THR A 143 -4.95 -0.09 -2.42
N LEU A 144 -6.17 0.42 -2.30
CA LEU A 144 -7.39 -0.30 -2.67
C LEU A 144 -7.51 -0.59 -4.17
N VAL A 145 -6.86 0.21 -5.01
CA VAL A 145 -6.84 0.03 -6.47
C VAL A 145 -5.60 -0.74 -6.93
N VAL A 146 -4.40 -0.26 -6.55
CA VAL A 146 -3.13 -0.78 -7.06
C VAL A 146 -2.84 -2.19 -6.57
N THR A 147 -3.09 -2.47 -5.29
CA THR A 147 -2.77 -3.80 -4.72
C THR A 147 -3.59 -4.93 -5.34
N PRO A 148 -4.93 -4.84 -5.49
CA PRO A 148 -5.70 -5.88 -6.19
C PRO A 148 -5.33 -6.01 -7.67
N CYS A 149 -5.04 -4.89 -8.35
CA CYS A 149 -4.58 -4.92 -9.73
C CYS A 149 -3.25 -5.67 -9.84
N ALA A 150 -2.29 -5.37 -8.98
CA ALA A 150 -1.00 -6.07 -8.94
C ALA A 150 -1.18 -7.57 -8.65
N LEU A 151 -2.06 -7.94 -7.71
CA LEU A 151 -2.37 -9.34 -7.43
C LEU A 151 -3.04 -10.05 -8.61
N ALA A 152 -3.90 -9.37 -9.37
CA ALA A 152 -4.55 -9.93 -10.57
C ALA A 152 -3.53 -10.25 -11.68
N PHE A 153 -2.42 -9.50 -11.76
CA PHE A 153 -1.34 -9.74 -12.71
C PHE A 153 -0.33 -10.81 -12.26
N SER A 154 -0.44 -11.33 -11.04
CA SER A 154 0.52 -12.28 -10.46
C SER A 154 0.72 -13.53 -11.31
N ASP A 155 -0.34 -14.09 -11.89
CA ASP A 155 -0.26 -15.29 -12.74
C ASP A 155 0.39 -14.99 -14.11
N THR A 156 0.15 -13.81 -14.64
CA THR A 156 0.78 -13.37 -15.90
C THR A 156 2.29 -13.26 -15.74
N ILE A 157 2.76 -12.66 -14.64
CA ILE A 157 4.19 -12.51 -14.35
C ILE A 157 4.84 -13.87 -14.03
N ARG A 158 4.14 -14.76 -13.34
CA ARG A 158 4.63 -16.11 -13.03
C ARG A 158 4.77 -16.98 -14.31
N SER A 159 4.00 -16.70 -15.35
CA SER A 159 4.08 -17.42 -16.63
C SER A 159 5.20 -16.91 -17.56
N ILE A 160 5.72 -15.70 -17.33
CA ILE A 160 6.78 -15.09 -18.15
C ILE A 160 8.10 -15.88 -18.07
N PRO A 161 8.67 -16.25 -16.89
CA PRO A 161 9.92 -16.98 -16.82
C PRO A 161 9.81 -18.37 -17.46
N SER A 162 8.66 -19.04 -17.37
CA SER A 162 8.46 -20.35 -18.00
C SER A 162 8.34 -20.26 -19.54
N ARG A 163 7.89 -19.13 -20.08
CA ARG A 163 7.89 -18.88 -21.54
C ARG A 163 9.28 -18.52 -22.05
N ILE A 164 10.01 -17.69 -21.34
CA ILE A 164 11.38 -17.31 -21.68
C ILE A 164 12.29 -18.54 -21.59
N PHE A 165 12.17 -19.35 -20.53
CA PHE A 165 12.96 -20.57 -20.37
C PHE A 165 12.64 -21.60 -21.46
N ARG A 166 11.38 -21.77 -21.87
CA ARG A 166 11.00 -22.62 -23.02
C ARG A 166 11.49 -22.07 -24.36
N PHE A 167 11.58 -20.76 -24.51
CA PHE A 167 12.11 -20.16 -25.73
C PHE A 167 13.62 -20.34 -25.83
N LEU A 168 14.37 -20.21 -24.73
CA LEU A 168 15.81 -20.44 -24.65
C LEU A 168 16.21 -21.92 -24.72
N SER A 169 15.34 -22.83 -24.26
CA SER A 169 15.65 -24.28 -24.31
C SER A 169 15.31 -24.92 -25.66
N ARG A 170 14.51 -24.30 -26.53
CA ARG A 170 14.18 -24.82 -27.86
C ARG A 170 15.41 -25.03 -28.77
N PRO A 171 16.40 -24.11 -28.88
CA PRO A 171 17.56 -24.33 -29.71
C PRO A 171 18.48 -25.45 -29.18
N PHE A 172 18.50 -25.63 -27.84
CA PHE A 172 19.35 -26.67 -27.22
C PHE A 172 18.81 -28.10 -27.39
N LEU A 173 17.48 -28.24 -27.42
CA LEU A 173 16.81 -29.53 -27.70
C LEU A 173 16.94 -29.93 -29.17
N ALA A 174 16.89 -28.94 -30.09
CA ALA A 174 17.10 -29.19 -31.51
C ALA A 174 18.54 -29.64 -31.86
N LEU A 175 19.55 -29.09 -31.19
CA LEU A 175 20.94 -29.50 -31.33
C LEU A 175 21.19 -30.94 -30.80
N ASN A 176 20.47 -31.33 -29.74
CA ASN A 176 20.64 -32.66 -29.15
C ASN A 176 19.96 -33.78 -29.98
N SER A 177 18.90 -33.45 -30.75
CA SER A 177 18.29 -34.38 -31.69
C SER A 177 19.15 -34.64 -32.92
N LEU A 178 19.88 -33.63 -33.40
CA LEU A 178 20.81 -33.77 -34.52
C LEU A 178 22.07 -34.57 -34.14
N ARG A 179 22.52 -34.53 -32.87
CA ARG A 179 23.64 -35.31 -32.35
C ARG A 179 23.34 -36.82 -32.14
N LYS A 180 22.05 -37.18 -32.01
CA LYS A 180 21.61 -38.60 -31.90
C LYS A 180 21.31 -39.26 -33.24
N ALA A 181 21.31 -38.50 -34.34
CA ALA A 181 21.03 -38.98 -35.68
C ALA A 181 22.29 -39.24 -36.52
N ASN A 182 23.47 -38.95 -35.95
CA ASN A 182 24.81 -39.28 -36.53
C ASN A 182 25.52 -40.24 -35.55
#